data_77a758ded20debf08664a860ee66e0b4
#
_entry.id   77a758ded20debf08664a860ee66e0b4
#
_cell.length_a   1.000
_cell.length_b   1.000
_cell.length_c   1.000
_cell.angle_alpha   90.00
_cell.angle_beta   90.00
_cell.angle_gamma   90.00
#
_symmetry.space_group_name_H-M   'P 1'
#
loop_
_entity.id
_entity.type
_entity.pdbx_description
1 polymer ?
#
loop_
_entity_poly.entity_id
_entity_poly.type
_entity_poly.pdbx_seq_one_letter_code
_entity_poly.pdbx_strand_id
1 'polypeptide(L)'
;MAIELPGEFVWVMNLLGLNWPQVNEDKVREFAGHVRDFGTSIDTTHQAASDTIRRMGEHYQANSYELLVAKWGRMSNSHMTDLVEACRVTALALEVAADGIVAAKLAVITELGIMAAE
;
A
#
# COMPACT_ATOMS: atom_id res chain seq x y z
N MET A 1 -0.62 10.92 -14.50
CA MET A 1 -1.90 10.59 -15.14
C MET A 1 -1.95 9.13 -15.55
N ALA A 2 -3.11 8.51 -15.39
CA ALA A 2 -3.29 7.13 -15.85
C ALA A 2 -3.30 7.05 -17.36
N ILE A 3 -2.82 5.95 -17.89
CA ILE A 3 -2.85 5.69 -19.32
C ILE A 3 -4.23 5.16 -19.68
N GLU A 4 -4.92 5.85 -20.60
CA GLU A 4 -6.26 5.48 -21.01
C GLU A 4 -6.36 5.51 -22.52
N LEU A 5 -7.19 4.62 -23.06
CA LEU A 5 -7.53 4.62 -24.50
C LEU A 5 -8.94 5.14 -24.70
N PRO A 6 -9.20 5.87 -25.79
CA PRO A 6 -10.57 6.18 -26.18
C PRO A 6 -11.40 4.89 -26.30
N GLY A 7 -12.69 4.98 -25.96
CA GLY A 7 -13.58 3.83 -25.99
C GLY A 7 -13.63 3.10 -27.33
N GLU A 8 -13.46 3.84 -28.40
CA GLU A 8 -13.44 3.30 -29.76
C GLU A 8 -12.30 2.29 -29.94
N PHE A 9 -11.11 2.63 -29.42
CA PHE A 9 -9.96 1.72 -29.49
C PHE A 9 -10.16 0.51 -28.62
N VAL A 10 -10.76 0.67 -27.45
CA VAL A 10 -11.07 -0.46 -26.57
C VAL A 10 -12.02 -1.44 -27.27
N TRP A 11 -13.03 -0.92 -27.97
CA TRP A 11 -13.96 -1.75 -28.73
C TRP A 11 -13.24 -2.54 -29.82
N VAL A 12 -12.36 -1.89 -30.56
CA VAL A 12 -11.57 -2.56 -31.61
C VAL A 12 -10.68 -3.64 -30.99
N MET A 13 -10.05 -3.36 -29.88
CA MET A 13 -9.19 -4.32 -29.16
C MET A 13 -9.98 -5.56 -28.76
N ASN A 14 -11.18 -5.36 -28.22
CA ASN A 14 -12.03 -6.48 -27.83
C ASN A 14 -12.41 -7.34 -29.04
N LEU A 15 -12.66 -6.71 -30.17
CA LEU A 15 -12.98 -7.40 -31.40
C LEU A 15 -11.77 -8.26 -31.88
N LEU A 16 -10.56 -7.77 -31.67
CA LEU A 16 -9.33 -8.48 -32.09
C LEU A 16 -8.84 -9.49 -31.04
N GLY A 17 -9.53 -9.60 -29.90
CA GLY A 17 -9.13 -10.53 -28.86
C GLY A 17 -8.05 -10.01 -27.92
N LEU A 18 -7.75 -8.72 -27.99
CA LEU A 18 -6.81 -8.09 -27.08
C LEU A 18 -7.53 -7.57 -25.84
N ASN A 19 -6.89 -7.62 -24.70
CA ASN A 19 -7.44 -7.16 -23.43
C ASN A 19 -6.74 -5.87 -22.99
N TRP A 20 -7.54 -4.82 -22.74
CA TRP A 20 -7.02 -3.60 -22.16
C TRP A 20 -7.21 -3.65 -20.65
N PRO A 21 -6.13 -3.50 -19.84
CA PRO A 21 -6.30 -3.45 -18.39
C PRO A 21 -7.14 -2.23 -17.99
N GLN A 22 -8.29 -2.48 -17.37
CA GLN A 22 -9.23 -1.43 -16.97
C GLN A 22 -8.87 -0.74 -15.67
N VAL A 23 -7.79 -1.17 -15.03
CA VAL A 23 -7.36 -0.64 -13.75
C VAL A 23 -6.61 0.66 -13.96
N ASN A 24 -6.90 1.65 -13.12
CA ASN A 24 -6.23 2.95 -13.15
C ASN A 24 -5.00 2.89 -12.24
N GLU A 25 -3.82 2.89 -12.84
CA GLU A 25 -2.56 2.76 -12.11
C GLU A 25 -2.30 3.94 -11.17
N ASP A 26 -2.79 5.14 -11.52
CA ASP A 26 -2.64 6.29 -10.62
C ASP A 26 -3.45 6.12 -9.35
N LYS A 27 -4.63 5.49 -9.44
CA LYS A 27 -5.45 5.19 -8.27
C LYS A 27 -4.82 4.12 -7.40
N VAL A 28 -4.15 3.15 -8.00
CA VAL A 28 -3.42 2.13 -7.25
C VAL A 28 -2.26 2.77 -6.49
N ARG A 29 -1.52 3.69 -7.13
CA ARG A 29 -0.43 4.41 -6.46
C ARG A 29 -0.95 5.31 -5.33
N GLU A 30 -2.09 5.96 -5.56
CA GLU A 30 -2.75 6.78 -4.53
C GLU A 30 -3.11 5.94 -3.32
N PHE A 31 -3.68 4.76 -3.55
CA PHE A 31 -4.01 3.83 -2.47
C PHE A 31 -2.76 3.36 -1.73
N ALA A 32 -1.67 3.08 -2.46
CA ALA A 32 -0.39 2.72 -1.84
C ALA A 32 0.08 3.83 -0.90
N GLY A 33 -0.06 5.09 -1.31
CA GLY A 33 0.28 6.25 -0.48
C GLY A 33 -0.56 6.29 0.80
N HIS A 34 -1.85 6.01 0.70
CA HIS A 34 -2.75 5.98 1.87
C HIS A 34 -2.36 4.85 2.83
N VAL A 35 -2.02 3.68 2.32
CA VAL A 35 -1.57 2.56 3.16
C VAL A 35 -0.27 2.91 3.87
N ARG A 36 0.65 3.56 3.18
CA ARG A 36 1.92 4.00 3.77
C ARG A 36 1.69 5.02 4.87
N ASP A 37 0.82 6.00 4.63
CA ASP A 37 0.49 7.03 5.61
C ASP A 37 -0.18 6.43 6.84
N PHE A 38 -1.05 5.45 6.64
CA PHE A 38 -1.68 4.74 7.73
C PHE A 38 -0.64 4.03 8.60
N GLY A 39 0.31 3.34 7.97
CA GLY A 39 1.41 2.68 8.70
C GLY A 39 2.26 3.67 9.49
N THR A 40 2.57 4.83 8.91
CA THR A 40 3.32 5.89 9.59
C THR A 40 2.53 6.43 10.78
N SER A 41 1.22 6.63 10.63
CA SER A 41 0.37 7.10 11.72
C SER A 41 0.31 6.10 12.87
N ILE A 42 0.24 4.80 12.56
CA ILE A 42 0.25 3.75 13.58
C ILE A 42 1.60 3.76 14.33
N ASP A 43 2.69 3.88 13.59
CA ASP A 43 4.03 3.91 14.21
C ASP A 43 4.18 5.12 15.14
N THR A 44 3.74 6.28 14.70
CA THR A 44 3.79 7.50 15.51
C THR A 44 2.95 7.36 16.78
N THR A 45 1.73 6.83 16.65
CA THR A 45 0.85 6.61 17.80
C THR A 45 1.44 5.58 18.75
N HIS A 46 2.03 4.53 18.20
CA HIS A 46 2.69 3.47 18.99
C HIS A 46 3.85 4.05 19.80
N GLN A 47 4.68 4.88 19.18
CA GLN A 47 5.80 5.52 19.88
C GLN A 47 5.32 6.47 20.97
N ALA A 48 4.28 7.25 20.70
CA ALA A 48 3.69 8.16 21.68
C ALA A 48 3.14 7.39 22.87
N ALA A 49 2.46 6.25 22.63
CA ALA A 49 1.92 5.42 23.70
C ALA A 49 3.05 4.80 24.53
N SER A 50 4.12 4.34 23.89
CA SER A 50 5.29 3.79 24.58
C SER A 50 5.95 4.85 25.47
N ASP A 51 6.08 6.08 24.97
CA ASP A 51 6.64 7.19 25.76
C ASP A 51 5.75 7.51 26.96
N THR A 52 4.44 7.49 26.77
CA THR A 52 3.49 7.74 27.86
C THR A 52 3.62 6.68 28.97
N ILE A 53 3.70 5.41 28.59
CA ILE A 53 3.86 4.32 29.54
C ILE A 53 5.17 4.46 30.30
N ARG A 54 6.25 4.82 29.60
CA ARG A 54 7.54 5.03 30.22
C ARG A 54 7.49 6.18 31.23
N ARG A 55 6.82 7.28 30.91
CA ARG A 55 6.66 8.42 31.83
C ARG A 55 5.82 8.06 33.03
N MET A 56 4.84 7.18 32.89
CA MET A 56 4.07 6.69 34.04
C MET A 56 4.97 6.00 35.07
N GLY A 57 6.01 5.34 34.60
CA GLY A 57 6.98 4.67 35.48
C GLY A 57 7.75 5.61 36.38
N GLU A 58 7.81 6.90 36.05
CA GLU A 58 8.45 7.90 36.90
C GLU A 58 7.60 8.23 38.14
N HIS A 59 6.31 7.94 38.08
CA HIS A 59 5.36 8.32 39.14
C HIS A 59 4.67 7.11 39.79
N TYR A 60 4.68 5.95 39.17
CA TYR A 60 3.96 4.77 39.64
C TYR A 60 4.88 3.58 39.75
N GLN A 61 4.87 2.90 40.90
CA GLN A 61 5.68 1.71 41.15
C GLN A 61 4.80 0.62 41.72
N ALA A 62 3.72 0.29 41.07
CA ALA A 62 2.79 -0.73 41.50
C ALA A 62 2.86 -1.97 40.62
N ASN A 63 2.42 -3.11 41.13
CA ASN A 63 2.36 -4.35 40.37
C ASN A 63 1.48 -4.18 39.11
N SER A 64 0.42 -3.39 39.20
CA SER A 64 -0.44 -3.10 38.05
C SER A 64 0.31 -2.38 36.93
N TYR A 65 1.23 -1.48 37.27
CA TYR A 65 2.08 -0.82 36.28
C TYR A 65 3.04 -1.81 35.62
N GLU A 66 3.65 -2.68 36.42
CA GLU A 66 4.57 -3.72 35.90
C GLU A 66 3.84 -4.65 34.92
N LEU A 67 2.61 -5.03 35.24
CA LEU A 67 1.78 -5.85 34.36
C LEU A 67 1.44 -5.12 33.06
N LEU A 68 1.15 -3.82 33.16
CA LEU A 68 0.88 -2.98 31.98
C LEU A 68 2.09 -2.94 31.05
N VAL A 69 3.27 -2.70 31.62
CA VAL A 69 4.53 -2.65 30.85
C VAL A 69 4.79 -3.99 30.16
N ALA A 70 4.58 -5.11 30.86
CA ALA A 70 4.78 -6.42 30.28
C ALA A 70 3.83 -6.71 29.13
N LYS A 71 2.54 -6.37 29.29
CA LYS A 71 1.56 -6.56 28.24
C LYS A 71 1.83 -5.65 27.05
N TRP A 72 2.17 -4.39 27.32
CA TRP A 72 2.50 -3.44 26.25
C TRP A 72 3.72 -3.90 25.48
N GLY A 73 4.75 -4.39 26.17
CA GLY A 73 5.96 -4.88 25.53
C GLY A 73 5.68 -6.04 24.58
N ARG A 74 4.82 -6.97 24.97
CA ARG A 74 4.45 -8.08 24.09
C ARG A 74 3.67 -7.62 22.88
N MET A 75 2.70 -6.72 23.06
CA MET A 75 1.91 -6.17 21.98
C MET A 75 2.78 -5.33 21.06
N SER A 76 3.63 -4.48 21.63
CA SER A 76 4.52 -3.58 20.91
C SER A 76 5.51 -4.35 20.04
N ASN A 77 6.14 -5.39 20.59
CA ASN A 77 7.18 -6.13 19.90
C ASN A 77 6.67 -7.12 18.85
N SER A 78 5.39 -7.50 18.90
CA SER A 78 4.85 -8.41 17.90
C SER A 78 3.73 -7.80 17.09
N HIS A 79 2.63 -7.40 17.72
CA HIS A 79 1.45 -6.97 16.96
C HIS A 79 1.62 -5.62 16.29
N MET A 80 2.14 -4.62 17.01
CA MET A 80 2.24 -3.27 16.44
C MET A 80 3.35 -3.18 15.41
N THR A 81 4.50 -3.79 15.68
CA THR A 81 5.62 -3.79 14.74
C THR A 81 5.24 -4.54 13.46
N ASP A 82 4.57 -5.69 13.60
CA ASP A 82 4.14 -6.47 12.44
C ASP A 82 3.11 -5.70 11.60
N LEU A 83 2.21 -4.96 12.24
CA LEU A 83 1.22 -4.17 11.54
C LEU A 83 1.86 -3.05 10.71
N VAL A 84 2.81 -2.33 11.28
CA VAL A 84 3.55 -1.28 10.58
C VAL A 84 4.30 -1.88 9.38
N GLU A 85 4.98 -3.00 9.59
CA GLU A 85 5.70 -3.68 8.52
C GLU A 85 4.75 -4.18 7.43
N ALA A 86 3.59 -4.71 7.81
CA ALA A 86 2.59 -5.15 6.83
C ALA A 86 2.10 -3.99 5.97
N CYS A 87 1.90 -2.81 6.56
CA CYS A 87 1.53 -1.61 5.79
C CYS A 87 2.62 -1.22 4.80
N ARG A 88 3.87 -1.25 5.21
CA ARG A 88 5.01 -0.92 4.35
C ARG A 88 5.11 -1.88 3.17
N VAL A 89 5.02 -3.17 3.45
CA VAL A 89 5.12 -4.22 2.42
C VAL A 89 3.93 -4.14 1.46
N THR A 90 2.72 -3.91 1.99
CA THR A 90 1.52 -3.78 1.17
C THR A 90 1.61 -2.57 0.24
N ALA A 91 2.06 -1.43 0.75
CA ALA A 91 2.23 -0.22 -0.07
C ALA A 91 3.24 -0.46 -1.19
N LEU A 92 4.36 -1.12 -0.89
CA LEU A 92 5.36 -1.45 -1.88
C LEU A 92 4.81 -2.40 -2.95
N ALA A 93 4.06 -3.42 -2.53
CA ALA A 93 3.44 -4.37 -3.46
C ALA A 93 2.44 -3.67 -4.39
N LEU A 94 1.68 -2.71 -3.88
CA LEU A 94 0.75 -1.94 -4.70
C LEU A 94 1.47 -1.06 -5.73
N GLU A 95 2.60 -0.48 -5.35
CA GLU A 95 3.41 0.31 -6.29
C GLU A 95 3.97 -0.56 -7.41
N VAL A 96 4.46 -1.75 -7.07
CA VAL A 96 4.94 -2.72 -8.06
C VAL A 96 3.81 -3.16 -8.98
N ALA A 97 2.61 -3.39 -8.42
CA ALA A 97 1.43 -3.74 -9.22
C ALA A 97 1.06 -2.61 -10.18
N ALA A 98 1.13 -1.36 -9.74
CA ALA A 98 0.85 -0.21 -10.61
C ALA A 98 1.84 -0.15 -11.77
N ASP A 99 3.12 -0.38 -11.51
CA ASP A 99 4.14 -0.42 -12.56
C ASP A 99 3.88 -1.56 -13.55
N GLY A 100 3.42 -2.71 -13.07
CA GLY A 100 3.04 -3.83 -13.91
C GLY A 100 1.85 -3.51 -14.81
N ILE A 101 0.87 -2.76 -14.28
CA ILE A 101 -0.29 -2.30 -15.07
C ILE A 101 0.16 -1.38 -16.20
N VAL A 102 1.06 -0.44 -15.91
CA VAL A 102 1.61 0.46 -16.92
C VAL A 102 2.33 -0.34 -18.01
N ALA A 103 3.16 -1.31 -17.62
CA ALA A 103 3.88 -2.15 -18.58
C ALA A 103 2.93 -2.94 -19.46
N ALA A 104 1.85 -3.48 -18.89
CA ALA A 104 0.84 -4.22 -19.65
C ALA A 104 0.13 -3.32 -20.65
N LYS A 105 -0.21 -2.09 -20.25
CA LYS A 105 -0.86 -1.12 -21.12
C LYS A 105 0.04 -0.73 -22.29
N LEU A 106 1.32 -0.48 -22.02
CA LEU A 106 2.28 -0.14 -23.05
C LEU A 106 2.50 -1.29 -24.02
N ALA A 107 2.51 -2.53 -23.55
CA ALA A 107 2.63 -3.71 -24.41
C ALA A 107 1.45 -3.81 -25.38
N VAL A 108 0.23 -3.56 -24.90
CA VAL A 108 -0.97 -3.57 -25.74
C VAL A 108 -0.92 -2.47 -26.80
N ILE A 109 -0.51 -1.25 -26.41
CA ILE A 109 -0.37 -0.13 -27.33
C ILE A 109 0.65 -0.46 -28.42
N THR A 110 1.76 -1.08 -28.05
CA THR A 110 2.79 -1.49 -29.00
C THR A 110 2.23 -2.52 -29.99
N GLU A 111 1.47 -3.51 -29.51
CA GLU A 111 0.83 -4.50 -30.37
C GLU A 111 -0.14 -3.86 -31.34
N LEU A 112 -0.97 -2.92 -30.89
CA LEU A 112 -1.88 -2.20 -31.76
C LEU A 112 -1.15 -1.42 -32.84
N GLY A 113 -0.02 -0.80 -32.49
CA GLY A 113 0.80 -0.08 -33.43
C GLY A 113 1.37 -0.99 -34.53
N ILE A 114 1.84 -2.18 -34.15
CA ILE A 114 2.34 -3.17 -35.09
C ILE A 114 1.23 -3.63 -36.03
N MET A 115 0.06 -3.94 -35.49
CA MET A 115 -1.08 -4.38 -36.29
C MET A 115 -1.55 -3.29 -37.27
N ALA A 116 -1.54 -2.03 -36.83
CA ALA A 116 -1.94 -0.91 -37.68
C ALA A 116 -0.95 -0.68 -38.82
N ALA A 117 0.32 -1.05 -38.63
CA ALA A 117 1.36 -0.87 -39.64
C ALA A 117 1.31 -1.95 -40.73
N GLU A 118 0.65 -3.06 -40.46
CA GLU A 118 0.46 -4.11 -41.46
C GLU A 118 -0.72 -3.82 -42.36
#